data_39cc9939b48d5016a57b0e970155405a
#
_entry.id   39cc9939b48d5016a57b0e970155405a
#
_cell.length_a   1.000
_cell.length_b   1.000
_cell.length_c   1.000
_cell.angle_alpha   90.00
_cell.angle_beta   90.00
_cell.angle_gamma   90.00
#
_symmetry.space_group_name_H-M   'P 1'
#
loop_
_entity.id
_entity.type
_entity.pdbx_description
1 polymer ?
#
loop_
_entity_poly.entity_id
_entity_poly.type
_entity_poly.pdbx_seq_one_letter_code
_entity_poly.pdbx_strand_id
1 'polypeptide(L)'
;MNHVFMGRASLFAYRAVIFDLDGTLYYQKPFRKKMLLCLIKHFICHPSSVKDILIIKRYREVREKWESIERKAAENGLDLDSRQYTYVAKKMHTSPQRVQKAVQFFMLEAPLKLLPQFQDRLLAKTIEKLRKKGIIVAVYSDYPVTDKLKALGITADRCFTSADKEIGCMKPDPKGLAVILNTLGVDRKDAIMVGDRLEKDGMSAQRNQVDYLIVSPSPKERQKLKDILDYSERDTEKR
;
A
#
# COMPACT_ATOMS: atom_id res chain seq x y z
N MET A 1 0.23 -2.35 19.11
CA MET A 1 -0.86 -3.07 18.43
C MET A 1 -0.36 -4.47 18.18
N ASN A 2 -1.06 -5.45 18.70
CA ASN A 2 -0.79 -6.85 18.40
C ASN A 2 -1.24 -7.15 16.96
N HIS A 3 -0.66 -8.20 16.35
CA HIS A 3 -1.14 -8.68 15.05
C HIS A 3 -2.61 -9.08 15.16
N VAL A 4 -3.38 -8.75 14.13
CA VAL A 4 -4.74 -9.23 13.98
C VAL A 4 -4.74 -10.19 12.79
N PHE A 5 -5.06 -11.44 13.05
CA PHE A 5 -5.13 -12.48 12.05
C PHE A 5 -6.52 -13.11 12.03
N MET A 6 -7.11 -13.19 10.86
CA MET A 6 -8.31 -13.98 10.58
C MET A 6 -8.03 -14.80 9.33
N GLY A 7 -7.93 -16.11 9.50
CA GLY A 7 -7.64 -16.98 8.36
C GLY A 7 -6.99 -18.32 8.73
N ARG A 8 -6.47 -18.99 7.71
CA ARG A 8 -5.78 -20.29 7.81
C ARG A 8 -4.42 -20.13 8.48
N ALA A 9 -3.90 -21.19 9.10
CA ALA A 9 -2.66 -21.17 9.90
C ALA A 9 -1.40 -20.65 9.18
N SER A 10 -1.37 -20.65 7.83
CA SER A 10 -0.21 -20.22 7.05
C SER A 10 -0.63 -19.51 5.77
N LEU A 11 0.18 -18.55 5.30
CA LEU A 11 0.01 -17.90 3.99
C LEU A 11 0.12 -18.92 2.82
N PHE A 12 0.83 -20.00 3.04
CA PHE A 12 1.03 -21.06 2.04
C PHE A 12 -0.22 -21.95 1.84
N ALA A 13 -1.27 -21.76 2.63
CA ALA A 13 -2.55 -22.44 2.49
C ALA A 13 -3.51 -21.76 1.49
N TYR A 14 -3.13 -20.60 0.92
CA TYR A 14 -3.93 -19.83 -0.03
C TYR A 14 -3.43 -20.00 -1.46
N ARG A 15 -4.30 -19.73 -2.42
CA ARG A 15 -3.94 -19.67 -3.85
C ARG A 15 -3.39 -18.29 -4.25
N ALA A 16 -3.83 -17.25 -3.55
CA ALA A 16 -3.33 -15.90 -3.77
C ALA A 16 -3.11 -15.16 -2.44
N VAL A 17 -2.01 -14.42 -2.37
CA VAL A 17 -1.70 -13.50 -1.27
C VAL A 17 -1.58 -12.09 -1.84
N ILE A 18 -2.46 -11.20 -1.37
CA ILE A 18 -2.49 -9.80 -1.80
C ILE A 18 -1.82 -8.97 -0.70
N PHE A 19 -0.71 -8.33 -1.01
CA PHE A 19 0.00 -7.47 -0.06
C PHE A 19 -0.33 -6.00 -0.28
N ASP A 20 -0.60 -5.27 0.80
CA ASP A 20 -0.38 -3.83 0.79
C ASP A 20 1.12 -3.52 0.70
N LEU A 21 1.46 -2.28 0.35
CA LEU A 21 2.85 -1.87 0.19
C LEU A 21 3.34 -0.97 1.33
N ASP A 22 2.66 0.17 1.54
CA ASP A 22 3.16 1.28 2.35
C ASP A 22 2.95 1.06 3.86
N GLY A 23 3.96 0.58 4.57
CA GLY A 23 3.88 0.17 5.99
C GLY A 23 3.84 -1.33 6.15
N THR A 24 3.58 -2.06 5.06
CA THR A 24 3.57 -3.51 4.99
C THR A 24 4.92 -4.06 4.51
N LEU A 25 5.33 -3.76 3.30
CA LEU A 25 6.58 -4.29 2.73
C LEU A 25 7.85 -3.55 3.16
N TYR A 26 7.68 -2.45 3.87
CA TYR A 26 8.78 -1.73 4.51
C TYR A 26 8.31 -1.03 5.79
N TYR A 27 9.25 -0.75 6.69
CA TYR A 27 8.97 -0.09 7.98
C TYR A 27 8.75 1.40 7.81
N GLN A 28 7.48 1.83 7.71
CA GLN A 28 7.13 3.20 7.38
C GLN A 28 7.51 4.23 8.45
N LYS A 29 7.44 3.90 9.74
CA LYS A 29 7.75 4.84 10.83
C LYS A 29 9.22 5.33 10.79
N PRO A 30 10.24 4.44 10.78
CA PRO A 30 11.63 4.88 10.67
C PRO A 30 11.93 5.52 9.31
N PHE A 31 11.32 5.02 8.23
CA PHE A 31 11.42 5.64 6.91
C PHE A 31 10.94 7.10 6.91
N ARG A 32 9.76 7.39 7.47
CA ARG A 32 9.21 8.75 7.56
C ARG A 32 10.12 9.69 8.35
N LYS A 33 10.75 9.22 9.44
CA LYS A 33 11.74 10.00 10.22
C LYS A 33 12.94 10.37 9.36
N LYS A 34 13.51 9.40 8.63
CA LYS A 34 14.64 9.66 7.73
C LYS A 34 14.26 10.60 6.60
N MET A 35 13.10 10.38 6.00
CA MET A 35 12.58 11.24 4.93
C MET A 35 12.41 12.68 5.38
N LEU A 36 11.90 12.91 6.62
CA LEU A 36 11.77 14.25 7.18
C LEU A 36 13.12 14.97 7.28
N LEU A 37 14.16 14.27 7.72
CA LEU A 37 15.52 14.85 7.77
C LEU A 37 16.03 15.22 6.36
N CYS A 38 15.78 14.39 5.36
CA CYS A 38 16.13 14.70 3.97
C CYS A 38 15.36 15.92 3.45
N LEU A 39 14.08 16.04 3.79
CA LEU A 39 13.25 17.18 3.42
C LEU A 39 13.76 18.48 4.07
N ILE A 40 14.11 18.45 5.36
CA ILE A 40 14.67 19.63 6.04
C ILE A 40 15.95 20.09 5.33
N LYS A 41 16.87 19.17 5.00
CA LYS A 41 18.08 19.52 4.22
C LYS A 41 17.73 20.10 2.86
N HIS A 42 16.77 19.50 2.14
CA HIS A 42 16.33 20.01 0.85
C HIS A 42 15.83 21.45 0.95
N PHE A 43 15.03 21.78 1.97
CA PHE A 43 14.46 23.13 2.13
C PHE A 43 15.47 24.19 2.57
N ILE A 44 16.50 23.80 3.32
CA ILE A 44 17.62 24.71 3.61
C ILE A 44 18.29 25.14 2.30
N CYS A 45 18.46 24.18 1.35
CA CYS A 45 19.08 24.46 0.05
C CYS A 45 18.11 25.10 -0.96
N HIS A 46 16.79 24.90 -0.81
CA HIS A 46 15.76 25.34 -1.76
C HIS A 46 14.57 25.99 -1.03
N PRO A 47 14.74 27.21 -0.46
CA PRO A 47 13.68 27.85 0.35
C PRO A 47 12.37 28.09 -0.40
N SER A 48 12.43 28.29 -1.71
CA SER A 48 11.24 28.50 -2.56
C SER A 48 10.27 27.30 -2.61
N SER A 49 10.78 26.10 -2.31
CA SER A 49 9.97 24.86 -2.31
C SER A 49 9.22 24.62 -0.99
N VAL A 50 9.34 25.49 0.01
CA VAL A 50 8.60 25.37 1.28
C VAL A 50 7.09 25.32 1.07
N LYS A 51 6.56 26.08 0.11
CA LYS A 51 5.12 26.03 -0.24
C LYS A 51 4.66 24.63 -0.67
N ASP A 52 5.53 23.82 -1.25
CA ASP A 52 5.21 22.48 -1.72
C ASP A 52 5.04 21.49 -0.56
N ILE A 53 5.66 21.74 0.61
CA ILE A 53 5.38 20.98 1.85
C ILE A 53 3.91 21.12 2.25
N LEU A 54 3.39 22.34 2.21
CA LEU A 54 2.00 22.60 2.59
C LEU A 54 1.06 21.90 1.62
N ILE A 55 1.40 21.87 0.33
CA ILE A 55 0.66 21.10 -0.70
C ILE A 55 0.68 19.62 -0.34
N ILE A 56 1.84 19.03 -0.05
CA ILE A 56 1.97 17.60 0.29
C ILE A 56 1.21 17.28 1.59
N LYS A 57 1.31 18.14 2.60
CA LYS A 57 0.53 17.97 3.84
C LYS A 57 -0.97 17.94 3.53
N ARG A 58 -1.47 18.93 2.78
CA ARG A 58 -2.88 19.02 2.40
C ARG A 58 -3.30 17.81 1.53
N TYR A 59 -2.48 17.40 0.58
CA TYR A 59 -2.76 16.25 -0.25
C TYR A 59 -2.94 14.96 0.57
N ARG A 60 -2.05 14.71 1.55
CA ARG A 60 -2.18 13.57 2.47
C ARG A 60 -3.45 13.63 3.31
N GLU A 61 -3.78 14.79 3.87
CA GLU A 61 -5.02 14.98 4.63
C GLU A 61 -6.27 14.70 3.78
N VAL A 62 -6.26 15.16 2.53
CA VAL A 62 -7.34 14.93 1.56
C VAL A 62 -7.46 13.44 1.26
N ARG A 63 -6.36 12.75 0.98
CA ARG A 63 -6.39 11.29 0.70
C ARG A 63 -6.92 10.49 1.89
N GLU A 64 -6.52 10.80 3.11
CA GLU A 64 -7.02 10.09 4.30
C GLU A 64 -8.54 10.24 4.48
N LYS A 65 -9.11 11.35 4.03
CA LYS A 65 -10.55 11.66 4.13
C LYS A 65 -11.29 11.50 2.81
N TRP A 66 -10.65 10.92 1.78
CA TRP A 66 -11.17 10.96 0.41
C TRP A 66 -12.57 10.33 0.29
N GLU A 67 -12.83 9.21 0.93
CA GLU A 67 -14.15 8.56 0.93
C GLU A 67 -15.27 9.52 1.33
N SER A 68 -15.05 10.37 2.33
CA SER A 68 -16.03 11.36 2.79
C SER A 68 -16.12 12.58 1.89
N ILE A 69 -15.03 12.91 1.19
CA ILE A 69 -14.96 14.05 0.26
C ILE A 69 -15.63 13.66 -1.07
N GLU A 70 -15.32 12.48 -1.58
CA GLU A 70 -15.80 11.97 -2.86
C GLU A 70 -17.33 11.87 -2.91
N ARG A 71 -17.99 11.44 -1.83
CA ARG A 71 -19.46 11.42 -1.72
C ARG A 71 -20.11 12.80 -1.93
N LYS A 72 -19.34 13.89 -1.78
CA LYS A 72 -19.79 15.27 -1.92
C LYS A 72 -19.29 15.93 -3.21
N ALA A 73 -18.35 15.32 -3.91
CA ALA A 73 -17.79 15.84 -5.15
C ALA A 73 -18.51 15.24 -6.35
N ALA A 74 -19.01 16.10 -7.24
CA ALA A 74 -19.58 15.64 -8.50
C ALA A 74 -18.50 14.91 -9.32
N GLU A 75 -18.84 13.77 -9.90
CA GLU A 75 -17.99 13.03 -10.81
C GLU A 75 -17.75 13.82 -12.10
N ASN A 76 -16.54 14.29 -12.32
CA ASN A 76 -16.20 15.09 -13.49
C ASN A 76 -15.46 14.29 -14.59
N GLY A 77 -15.64 12.95 -14.66
CA GLY A 77 -14.96 12.11 -15.67
C GLY A 77 -13.44 12.02 -15.54
N LEU A 78 -12.85 12.60 -14.48
CA LEU A 78 -11.44 12.55 -14.19
C LEU A 78 -11.08 11.25 -13.44
N ASP A 79 -9.86 10.76 -13.64
CA ASP A 79 -9.29 9.69 -12.82
C ASP A 79 -9.13 10.12 -11.35
N LEU A 80 -8.93 9.12 -10.46
CA LEU A 80 -8.85 9.33 -9.00
C LEU A 80 -7.79 10.37 -8.61
N ASP A 81 -6.58 10.27 -9.16
CA ASP A 81 -5.48 11.16 -8.80
C ASP A 81 -5.74 12.59 -9.30
N SER A 82 -6.24 12.76 -10.54
CA SER A 82 -6.61 14.06 -11.11
C SER A 82 -7.72 14.75 -10.32
N ARG A 83 -8.72 14.01 -9.83
CA ARG A 83 -9.75 14.54 -8.93
C ARG A 83 -9.15 15.07 -7.63
N GLN A 84 -8.22 14.33 -7.04
CA GLN A 84 -7.54 14.72 -5.81
C GLN A 84 -6.62 15.92 -6.02
N TYR A 85 -5.84 15.96 -7.10
CA TYR A 85 -5.01 17.13 -7.45
C TYR A 85 -5.85 18.38 -7.63
N THR A 86 -6.96 18.28 -8.34
CA THR A 86 -7.89 19.40 -8.58
C THR A 86 -8.49 19.90 -7.27
N TYR A 87 -8.93 18.99 -6.40
CA TYR A 87 -9.49 19.36 -5.10
C TYR A 87 -8.46 20.07 -4.20
N VAL A 88 -7.24 19.55 -4.12
CA VAL A 88 -6.15 20.16 -3.34
C VAL A 88 -5.76 21.52 -3.92
N ALA A 89 -5.65 21.62 -5.25
CA ALA A 89 -5.32 22.86 -5.94
C ALA A 89 -6.32 23.97 -5.61
N LYS A 90 -7.62 23.65 -5.66
CA LYS A 90 -8.69 24.60 -5.27
C LYS A 90 -8.55 25.06 -3.82
N LYS A 91 -8.25 24.15 -2.88
CA LYS A 91 -8.06 24.47 -1.45
C LYS A 91 -6.80 25.27 -1.15
N MET A 92 -5.78 25.14 -1.99
CA MET A 92 -4.47 25.78 -1.81
C MET A 92 -4.26 27.01 -2.70
N HIS A 93 -5.29 27.42 -3.46
CA HIS A 93 -5.22 28.52 -4.44
C HIS A 93 -4.02 28.37 -5.39
N THR A 94 -3.85 27.16 -5.98
CA THR A 94 -2.75 26.83 -6.89
C THR A 94 -3.26 26.01 -8.08
N SER A 95 -2.39 25.61 -9.01
CA SER A 95 -2.77 24.77 -10.15
C SER A 95 -2.69 23.28 -9.82
N PRO A 96 -3.54 22.42 -10.43
CA PRO A 96 -3.44 20.97 -10.31
C PRO A 96 -2.07 20.43 -10.72
N GLN A 97 -1.45 21.02 -11.75
CA GLN A 97 -0.12 20.67 -12.24
C GLN A 97 0.97 20.90 -11.20
N ARG A 98 0.85 21.97 -10.39
CA ARG A 98 1.78 22.21 -9.28
C ARG A 98 1.61 21.16 -8.18
N VAL A 99 0.37 20.80 -7.84
CA VAL A 99 0.10 19.73 -6.88
C VAL A 99 0.69 18.40 -7.37
N GLN A 100 0.44 18.06 -8.62
CA GLN A 100 0.98 16.85 -9.25
C GLN A 100 2.52 16.81 -9.20
N LYS A 101 3.20 17.90 -9.59
CA LYS A 101 4.67 17.99 -9.54
C LYS A 101 5.21 17.82 -8.12
N ALA A 102 4.57 18.44 -7.13
CA ALA A 102 4.96 18.30 -5.74
C ALA A 102 4.80 16.86 -5.24
N VAL A 103 3.66 16.21 -5.56
CA VAL A 103 3.40 14.81 -5.22
C VAL A 103 4.41 13.90 -5.91
N GLN A 104 4.62 14.07 -7.21
CA GLN A 104 5.58 13.29 -7.98
C GLN A 104 6.96 13.33 -7.35
N PHE A 105 7.50 14.51 -7.09
CA PHE A 105 8.84 14.65 -6.54
C PHE A 105 8.93 14.16 -5.09
N PHE A 106 8.09 14.72 -4.18
CA PHE A 106 8.25 14.48 -2.73
C PHE A 106 7.67 13.15 -2.24
N MET A 107 6.70 12.58 -2.93
CA MET A 107 6.05 11.34 -2.48
C MET A 107 6.37 10.12 -3.32
N LEU A 108 6.72 10.29 -4.59
CA LEU A 108 6.96 9.16 -5.50
C LEU A 108 8.44 8.98 -5.84
N GLU A 109 9.19 10.05 -6.15
CA GLU A 109 10.59 9.93 -6.60
C GLU A 109 11.60 9.99 -5.46
N ALA A 110 11.58 11.06 -4.66
CA ALA A 110 12.55 11.25 -3.58
C ALA A 110 12.61 10.09 -2.56
N PRO A 111 11.50 9.42 -2.23
CA PRO A 111 11.49 8.27 -1.34
C PRO A 111 12.27 7.06 -1.86
N LEU A 112 12.32 6.84 -3.19
CA LEU A 112 12.84 5.60 -3.77
C LEU A 112 14.26 5.25 -3.34
N LYS A 113 15.13 6.26 -3.25
CA LYS A 113 16.54 6.08 -2.87
C LYS A 113 16.72 5.59 -1.41
N LEU A 114 15.73 5.84 -0.57
CA LEU A 114 15.79 5.49 0.86
C LEU A 114 15.08 4.16 1.17
N LEU A 115 14.10 3.78 0.37
CA LEU A 115 13.23 2.62 0.62
C LEU A 115 13.99 1.32 0.92
N PRO A 116 15.08 0.96 0.20
CA PRO A 116 15.80 -0.30 0.44
C PRO A 116 16.32 -0.46 1.87
N GLN A 117 16.65 0.66 2.54
CA GLN A 117 17.16 0.64 3.92
C GLN A 117 16.09 0.22 4.95
N PHE A 118 14.83 0.29 4.57
CA PHE A 118 13.69 0.05 5.45
C PHE A 118 12.84 -1.16 5.03
N GLN A 119 13.31 -1.93 4.05
CA GLN A 119 12.64 -3.14 3.58
C GLN A 119 12.34 -4.11 4.72
N ASP A 120 11.16 -4.69 4.73
CA ASP A 120 10.88 -5.87 5.57
C ASP A 120 11.46 -7.12 4.90
N ARG A 121 12.64 -7.53 5.34
CA ARG A 121 13.33 -8.69 4.78
C ARG A 121 12.60 -10.02 5.02
N LEU A 122 11.81 -10.10 6.09
CA LEU A 122 11.01 -11.29 6.37
C LEU A 122 9.91 -11.44 5.31
N LEU A 123 9.11 -10.39 5.11
CA LEU A 123 8.05 -10.40 4.09
C LEU A 123 8.60 -10.52 2.67
N ALA A 124 9.73 -9.86 2.36
CA ALA A 124 10.37 -10.01 1.05
C ALA A 124 10.77 -11.46 0.75
N LYS A 125 11.37 -12.16 1.72
CA LYS A 125 11.68 -13.59 1.60
C LYS A 125 10.43 -14.46 1.52
N THR A 126 9.38 -14.13 2.29
CA THR A 126 8.10 -14.84 2.23
C THR A 126 7.49 -14.73 0.84
N ILE A 127 7.46 -13.55 0.24
CA ILE A 127 6.98 -13.31 -1.12
C ILE A 127 7.74 -14.20 -2.12
N GLU A 128 9.07 -14.24 -2.03
CA GLU A 128 9.88 -15.08 -2.90
C GLU A 128 9.52 -16.57 -2.76
N LYS A 129 9.34 -17.05 -1.52
CA LYS A 129 8.96 -18.45 -1.25
C LYS A 129 7.55 -18.77 -1.77
N LEU A 130 6.57 -17.88 -1.55
CA LEU A 130 5.20 -18.02 -2.05
C LEU A 130 5.20 -18.20 -3.58
N ARG A 131 5.90 -17.33 -4.29
CA ARG A 131 6.02 -17.40 -5.75
C ARG A 131 6.69 -18.68 -6.23
N LYS A 132 7.77 -19.13 -5.56
CA LYS A 132 8.43 -20.42 -5.86
C LYS A 132 7.50 -21.63 -5.68
N LYS A 133 6.49 -21.51 -4.82
CA LYS A 133 5.45 -22.54 -4.61
C LYS A 133 4.24 -22.40 -5.55
N GLY A 134 4.29 -21.47 -6.50
CA GLY A 134 3.20 -21.23 -7.44
C GLY A 134 2.00 -20.50 -6.85
N ILE A 135 2.14 -19.91 -5.67
CA ILE A 135 1.10 -19.09 -5.05
C ILE A 135 1.16 -17.70 -5.68
N ILE A 136 0.03 -17.21 -6.14
CA ILE A 136 -0.06 -15.89 -6.78
C ILE A 136 0.22 -14.81 -5.75
N VAL A 137 1.21 -13.97 -6.03
CA VAL A 137 1.51 -12.79 -5.22
C VAL A 137 1.08 -11.54 -5.96
N ALA A 138 0.10 -10.82 -5.39
CA ALA A 138 -0.32 -9.52 -5.87
C ALA A 138 0.05 -8.42 -4.87
N VAL A 139 0.30 -7.21 -5.36
CA VAL A 139 0.46 -6.02 -4.51
C VAL A 139 -0.63 -5.02 -4.85
N TYR A 140 -1.36 -4.55 -3.83
CA TYR A 140 -2.43 -3.57 -3.94
C TYR A 140 -2.18 -2.38 -3.00
N SER A 141 -1.97 -1.20 -3.56
CA SER A 141 -1.70 0.02 -2.79
C SER A 141 -2.58 1.19 -3.22
N ASP A 142 -2.81 2.10 -2.28
CA ASP A 142 -3.44 3.39 -2.59
C ASP A 142 -2.51 4.34 -3.37
N TYR A 143 -1.23 3.99 -3.53
CA TYR A 143 -0.21 4.76 -4.26
C TYR A 143 0.45 3.92 -5.35
N PRO A 144 1.13 4.54 -6.34
CA PRO A 144 1.89 3.82 -7.37
C PRO A 144 2.85 2.80 -6.78
N VAL A 145 2.85 1.59 -7.35
CA VAL A 145 3.51 0.39 -6.79
C VAL A 145 4.84 0.10 -7.46
N THR A 146 4.92 0.21 -8.79
CA THR A 146 5.98 -0.37 -9.61
C THR A 146 7.39 0.08 -9.22
N ASP A 147 7.63 1.40 -9.12
CA ASP A 147 8.95 1.93 -8.81
C ASP A 147 9.38 1.62 -7.37
N LYS A 148 8.42 1.59 -6.43
CA LYS A 148 8.70 1.21 -5.05
C LYS A 148 9.08 -0.26 -4.94
N LEU A 149 8.39 -1.17 -5.62
CA LEU A 149 8.75 -2.59 -5.64
C LEU A 149 10.12 -2.80 -6.26
N LYS A 150 10.41 -2.12 -7.38
CA LYS A 150 11.73 -2.15 -8.01
C LYS A 150 12.81 -1.66 -7.04
N ALA A 151 12.60 -0.54 -6.35
CA ALA A 151 13.53 -0.03 -5.35
C ALA A 151 13.73 -1.00 -4.18
N LEU A 152 12.65 -1.69 -3.74
CA LEU A 152 12.72 -2.71 -2.69
C LEU A 152 13.30 -4.05 -3.16
N GLY A 153 13.54 -4.25 -4.46
CA GLY A 153 13.99 -5.54 -5.00
C GLY A 153 12.93 -6.66 -4.84
N ILE A 154 11.65 -6.31 -4.77
CA ILE A 154 10.54 -7.26 -4.60
C ILE A 154 9.85 -7.45 -5.95
N THR A 155 9.60 -8.71 -6.31
CA THR A 155 8.85 -9.07 -7.51
C THR A 155 7.49 -9.63 -7.12
N ALA A 156 6.42 -9.07 -7.68
CA ALA A 156 5.05 -9.57 -7.57
C ALA A 156 4.56 -10.04 -8.95
N ASP A 157 3.58 -10.95 -8.97
CA ASP A 157 2.99 -11.47 -10.21
C ASP A 157 2.00 -10.48 -10.83
N ARG A 158 1.35 -9.67 -9.98
CA ARG A 158 0.44 -8.60 -10.37
C ARG A 158 0.56 -7.40 -9.43
N CYS A 159 0.39 -6.21 -9.99
CA CYS A 159 0.39 -4.95 -9.26
C CYS A 159 -0.89 -4.19 -9.56
N PHE A 160 -1.50 -3.64 -8.51
CA PHE A 160 -2.74 -2.88 -8.58
C PHE A 160 -2.63 -1.60 -7.77
N THR A 161 -3.26 -0.54 -8.25
CA THR A 161 -3.35 0.74 -7.55
C THR A 161 -4.79 1.21 -7.45
N SER A 162 -5.09 2.02 -6.46
CA SER A 162 -6.40 2.66 -6.33
C SER A 162 -6.73 3.58 -7.53
N ALA A 163 -5.71 4.02 -8.27
CA ALA A 163 -5.86 4.85 -9.46
C ALA A 163 -6.12 4.05 -10.75
N ASP A 164 -6.01 2.72 -10.72
CA ASP A 164 -6.33 1.89 -11.88
C ASP A 164 -7.79 2.12 -12.29
N LYS A 165 -8.04 2.24 -13.60
CA LYS A 165 -9.35 2.65 -14.14
C LYS A 165 -10.51 1.77 -13.66
N GLU A 166 -10.27 0.46 -13.56
CA GLU A 166 -11.26 -0.52 -13.12
C GLU A 166 -11.56 -0.40 -11.62
N ILE A 167 -10.58 0.07 -10.83
CA ILE A 167 -10.68 0.26 -9.39
C ILE A 167 -11.27 1.64 -9.09
N GLY A 168 -10.53 2.71 -9.35
CA GLY A 168 -10.96 4.10 -9.22
C GLY A 168 -11.39 4.55 -7.82
N CYS A 169 -11.06 3.78 -6.76
CA CYS A 169 -11.40 4.06 -5.37
C CYS A 169 -10.29 3.62 -4.43
N MET A 170 -10.24 4.19 -3.23
CA MET A 170 -9.24 3.89 -2.21
C MET A 170 -9.76 2.87 -1.19
N LYS A 171 -8.86 2.10 -0.58
CA LYS A 171 -9.19 1.30 0.61
C LYS A 171 -9.74 2.22 1.71
N PRO A 172 -10.79 1.84 2.44
CA PRO A 172 -11.37 0.50 2.58
C PRO A 172 -12.55 0.17 1.64
N ASP A 173 -12.73 0.87 0.52
CA ASP A 173 -13.78 0.51 -0.44
C ASP A 173 -13.57 -0.93 -0.91
N PRO A 174 -14.62 -1.79 -0.88
CA PRO A 174 -14.49 -3.20 -1.24
C PRO A 174 -14.23 -3.42 -2.73
N LYS A 175 -14.59 -2.46 -3.59
CA LYS A 175 -14.50 -2.59 -5.05
C LYS A 175 -13.10 -2.96 -5.52
N GLY A 176 -12.06 -2.31 -4.95
CA GLY A 176 -10.68 -2.57 -5.37
C GLY A 176 -10.28 -4.03 -5.19
N LEU A 177 -10.52 -4.60 -4.01
CA LEU A 177 -10.19 -6.00 -3.75
C LEU A 177 -11.07 -6.96 -4.57
N ALA A 178 -12.35 -6.64 -4.80
CA ALA A 178 -13.24 -7.43 -5.65
C ALA A 178 -12.73 -7.48 -7.11
N VAL A 179 -12.30 -6.36 -7.68
CA VAL A 179 -11.68 -6.29 -9.01
C VAL A 179 -10.42 -7.14 -9.07
N ILE A 180 -9.57 -7.08 -8.04
CA ILE A 180 -8.33 -7.86 -7.97
C ILE A 180 -8.63 -9.36 -7.96
N LEU A 181 -9.55 -9.84 -7.13
CA LEU A 181 -9.94 -11.25 -7.07
C LEU A 181 -10.45 -11.76 -8.42
N ASN A 182 -11.31 -10.99 -9.08
CA ASN A 182 -11.82 -11.32 -10.41
C ASN A 182 -10.68 -11.38 -11.45
N THR A 183 -9.77 -10.41 -11.42
CA THR A 183 -8.61 -10.36 -12.35
C THR A 183 -7.66 -11.53 -12.14
N LEU A 184 -7.49 -11.98 -10.89
CA LEU A 184 -6.65 -13.13 -10.55
C LEU A 184 -7.36 -14.48 -10.81
N GLY A 185 -8.67 -14.50 -11.00
CA GLY A 185 -9.44 -15.73 -11.11
C GLY A 185 -9.41 -16.59 -9.84
N VAL A 186 -9.43 -15.93 -8.67
CA VAL A 186 -9.32 -16.59 -7.35
C VAL A 186 -10.56 -16.32 -6.51
N ASP A 187 -11.11 -17.40 -5.95
CA ASP A 187 -12.21 -17.29 -5.00
C ASP A 187 -11.77 -16.58 -3.71
N ARG A 188 -12.67 -15.81 -3.09
CA ARG A 188 -12.40 -15.06 -1.86
C ARG A 188 -11.89 -15.94 -0.71
N LYS A 189 -12.36 -17.19 -0.60
CA LYS A 189 -11.92 -18.16 0.41
C LYS A 189 -10.48 -18.68 0.19
N ASP A 190 -9.94 -18.52 -1.01
CA ASP A 190 -8.62 -18.99 -1.41
C ASP A 190 -7.61 -17.82 -1.54
N ALA A 191 -8.01 -16.63 -1.10
CA ALA A 191 -7.19 -15.43 -1.05
C ALA A 191 -7.05 -14.88 0.38
N ILE A 192 -5.94 -14.18 0.63
CA ILE A 192 -5.72 -13.44 1.88
C ILE A 192 -5.13 -12.07 1.58
N MET A 193 -5.60 -11.04 2.32
CA MET A 193 -5.03 -9.69 2.30
C MET A 193 -4.03 -9.53 3.44
N VAL A 194 -2.81 -9.09 3.16
CA VAL A 194 -1.78 -8.75 4.15
C VAL A 194 -1.54 -7.24 4.11
N GLY A 195 -1.79 -6.56 5.22
CA GLY A 195 -1.65 -5.11 5.31
C GLY A 195 -1.17 -4.65 6.68
N ASP A 196 -1.00 -3.33 6.87
CA ASP A 196 -0.59 -2.74 8.16
C ASP A 196 -1.70 -1.96 8.87
N ARG A 197 -2.84 -1.74 8.19
CA ARG A 197 -3.95 -0.92 8.69
C ARG A 197 -5.27 -1.67 8.68
N LEU A 198 -5.77 -2.00 9.91
CA LEU A 198 -7.05 -2.69 10.05
C LEU A 198 -8.21 -1.90 9.43
N GLU A 199 -8.22 -0.57 9.63
CA GLU A 199 -9.26 0.34 9.13
C GLU A 199 -9.23 0.55 7.60
N LYS A 200 -8.19 0.07 6.91
CA LYS A 200 -8.07 0.11 5.46
C LYS A 200 -8.02 -1.30 4.86
N ASP A 201 -6.92 -1.99 5.08
CA ASP A 201 -6.66 -3.32 4.49
C ASP A 201 -7.60 -4.37 5.07
N GLY A 202 -7.73 -4.40 6.42
CA GLY A 202 -8.60 -5.33 7.10
C GLY A 202 -10.07 -5.10 6.76
N MET A 203 -10.55 -3.84 6.77
CA MET A 203 -11.93 -3.53 6.41
C MET A 203 -12.24 -3.82 4.94
N SER A 204 -11.29 -3.55 4.02
CA SER A 204 -11.46 -3.93 2.60
C SER A 204 -11.61 -5.45 2.45
N ALA A 205 -10.79 -6.23 3.17
CA ALA A 205 -10.87 -7.68 3.20
C ALA A 205 -12.20 -8.18 3.81
N GLN A 206 -12.57 -7.69 4.99
CA GLN A 206 -13.81 -8.05 5.68
C GLN A 206 -15.05 -7.82 4.82
N ARG A 207 -15.13 -6.65 4.16
CA ARG A 207 -16.26 -6.32 3.26
C ARG A 207 -16.35 -7.25 2.04
N ASN A 208 -15.24 -7.88 1.65
CA ASN A 208 -15.18 -8.88 0.59
C ASN A 208 -15.27 -10.33 1.12
N GLN A 209 -15.36 -10.55 2.44
CA GLN A 209 -15.31 -11.87 3.06
C GLN A 209 -13.99 -12.62 2.71
N VAL A 210 -12.89 -11.89 2.68
CA VAL A 210 -11.54 -12.38 2.44
C VAL A 210 -10.80 -12.41 3.77
N ASP A 211 -10.01 -13.46 4.00
CA ASP A 211 -9.13 -13.55 5.15
C ASP A 211 -8.08 -12.43 5.14
N TYR A 212 -7.59 -12.03 6.32
CA TYR A 212 -6.59 -10.98 6.39
C TYR A 212 -5.60 -11.15 7.52
N LEU A 213 -4.39 -10.61 7.32
CA LEU A 213 -3.32 -10.48 8.30
C LEU A 213 -2.90 -9.03 8.38
N ILE A 214 -3.05 -8.42 9.57
CA ILE A 214 -2.54 -7.07 9.84
C ILE A 214 -1.21 -7.19 10.57
N VAL A 215 -0.13 -6.75 9.91
CA VAL A 215 1.22 -6.81 10.45
C VAL A 215 1.51 -5.58 11.32
N SER A 216 2.21 -5.80 12.43
CA SER A 216 2.61 -4.70 13.32
C SER A 216 3.65 -3.78 12.64
N PRO A 217 3.66 -2.48 12.97
CA PRO A 217 4.73 -1.58 12.55
C PRO A 217 6.09 -1.88 13.24
N SER A 218 6.13 -2.78 14.23
CA SER A 218 7.33 -3.15 15.00
C SER A 218 8.04 -4.35 14.37
N PRO A 219 9.34 -4.25 14.03
CA PRO A 219 10.12 -5.39 13.54
C PRO A 219 10.13 -6.59 14.49
N LYS A 220 10.24 -6.34 15.81
CA LYS A 220 10.23 -7.40 16.83
C LYS A 220 8.91 -8.17 16.84
N GLU A 221 7.79 -7.47 16.71
CA GLU A 221 6.48 -8.12 16.66
C GLU A 221 6.32 -8.94 15.38
N ARG A 222 6.79 -8.44 14.22
CA ARG A 222 6.72 -9.19 12.95
C ARG A 222 7.49 -10.52 13.00
N GLN A 223 8.60 -10.60 13.74
CA GLN A 223 9.33 -11.86 13.90
C GLN A 223 8.49 -12.96 14.58
N LYS A 224 7.50 -12.59 15.40
CA LYS A 224 6.57 -13.55 16.02
C LYS A 224 5.61 -14.19 15.01
N LEU A 225 5.48 -13.62 13.82
CA LEU A 225 4.65 -14.17 12.74
C LEU A 225 5.40 -15.18 11.87
N LYS A 226 6.64 -15.55 12.25
CA LYS A 226 7.48 -16.40 11.40
C LYS A 226 6.77 -17.70 11.02
N ASP A 227 6.03 -18.31 11.94
CA ASP A 227 5.32 -19.56 11.67
C ASP A 227 4.17 -19.40 10.65
N ILE A 228 3.56 -18.22 10.57
CA ILE A 228 2.53 -17.88 9.58
C ILE A 228 3.17 -17.50 8.23
N LEU A 229 4.32 -16.82 8.28
CA LEU A 229 5.02 -16.23 7.14
C LEU A 229 6.05 -17.18 6.52
N ASP A 230 6.46 -18.22 7.23
CA ASP A 230 7.43 -19.19 6.73
C ASP A 230 6.74 -20.50 6.36
N TYR A 231 7.27 -21.15 5.33
CA TYR A 231 6.82 -22.47 4.94
C TYR A 231 7.32 -23.50 5.94
N SER A 232 6.41 -24.25 6.58
CA SER A 232 6.76 -25.44 7.33
C SER A 232 6.34 -26.69 6.54
N GLU A 233 7.15 -27.73 6.51
CA GLU A 233 6.85 -28.99 5.82
C GLU A 233 5.55 -29.66 6.32
N ARG A 234 5.07 -29.25 7.51
CA ARG A 234 3.78 -29.69 8.07
C ARG A 234 2.57 -29.25 7.25
N ASP A 235 2.73 -28.28 6.35
CA ASP A 235 1.64 -27.80 5.48
C ASP A 235 1.40 -28.71 4.27
N THR A 236 2.27 -29.70 4.01
CA THR A 236 2.16 -30.65 2.90
C THR A 236 1.26 -31.86 3.18
N GLU A 237 1.04 -32.21 4.46
CA GLU A 237 0.25 -33.40 4.82
C GLU A 237 -1.27 -33.16 4.89
N LYS A 238 -1.73 -31.94 4.62
CA LYS A 238 -3.16 -31.54 4.72
C LYS A 238 -3.81 -31.16 3.38
N ARG A 239 -3.19 -31.56 2.26
CA ARG A 239 -3.80 -31.37 0.93
C ARG A 239 -4.37 -32.67 0.37
#